data_ba1b366d57015e541ed5922a20787127
#
_entry.id   ba1b366d57015e541ed5922a20787127
#
_cell.length_a   1.000
_cell.length_b   1.000
_cell.length_c   1.000
_cell.angle_alpha   90.00
_cell.angle_beta   90.00
_cell.angle_gamma   90.00
#
_symmetry.space_group_name_H-M   'P 1'
#
loop_
_entity.id
_entity.type
_entity.pdbx_description
1 polymer ?
#
loop_
_entity_poly.entity_id
_entity_poly.type
_entity_poly.pdbx_seq_one_letter_code
_entity_poly.pdbx_strand_id
1 'polypeptide(L)'
;MLKTPFSRRAAVLMAILAAVAGAALWLQRPDPSRIHIFKGVRGPQAASRIAPTPPATIAEFDRGSDHRLAILVTDPNSGWLGLVRGFRAHGVPVTVTQDPAKALRHRVVLVYPIVSGRVLSGEQIRGLAEHVRGGGTVLAFNLAGGGLEELFGVQAGAELQTRERLRWTASSGVAEEDEIVVSSRGETRIPSIGYANMSARGLATFEDGSTAAACRTVVGQACVLGVDLGALAQRAMNGRAEVISRNYANGYEPSLDVLFRWVRDLYVAGEPTPWIVSTVPAGKEVSILLSHDVDFTRSVENSAAYAEVLKTRGLKGTFFVQTKYVRDYNDEVFFDDRTVPMIKRLVADGMDVGSHTVAHSDAFERMSLGTGKERYPRYRPFVDTLTTVKGATILGELRVSKFLLEDLTGARVTSFRPGRLSYPFDLPQALVATGYRHSSSISANIVLTHLPFQLTDSRGDAALKPVFEFPVTIEDEAAPRLGDRFDAANVVIEKIARHGGVATVLIHPNVTDHKLRFEERLIDHWSGRAWMGSIADFGAWWAARDALETDVVQENGQLALRAASPQALRDVTIQFPKSGRVERLDLPAGGRAAIPLG
;
A
#
# COMPACT_ATOMS: atom_id res chain seq x y z
N MET A 1 47.61 62.14 4.76
CA MET A 1 47.63 60.69 5.11
C MET A 1 47.50 60.58 6.63
N LEU A 2 46.31 60.43 7.16
CA LEU A 2 46.05 60.24 8.59
C LEU A 2 45.87 58.74 8.87
N LYS A 3 46.87 58.13 9.48
CA LYS A 3 46.76 56.78 10.06
C LYS A 3 46.13 56.93 11.45
N THR A 4 44.87 56.56 11.60
CA THR A 4 44.22 56.44 12.92
C THR A 4 44.76 55.16 13.59
N PRO A 5 45.27 55.23 14.83
CA PRO A 5 45.71 54.04 15.54
C PRO A 5 44.51 53.21 15.97
N PHE A 6 44.45 51.97 15.53
CA PHE A 6 43.52 50.98 16.03
C PHE A 6 43.63 50.89 17.56
N SER A 7 42.55 51.21 18.27
CA SER A 7 42.64 51.29 19.72
C SER A 7 42.85 49.87 20.30
N ARG A 8 43.77 49.76 21.29
CA ARG A 8 44.01 48.50 22.01
C ARG A 8 42.72 47.83 22.53
N ARG A 9 41.68 48.60 22.77
CA ARG A 9 40.34 48.11 23.17
C ARG A 9 39.62 47.38 22.03
N ALA A 10 39.75 47.80 20.78
CA ALA A 10 39.15 47.13 19.64
C ALA A 10 39.83 45.77 19.34
N ALA A 11 41.17 45.72 19.49
CA ALA A 11 41.90 44.45 19.34
C ALA A 11 41.56 43.43 20.43
N VAL A 12 41.37 43.86 21.67
CA VAL A 12 40.95 43.02 22.80
C VAL A 12 39.52 42.51 22.57
N LEU A 13 38.60 43.39 22.12
CA LEU A 13 37.22 42.99 21.85
C LEU A 13 37.13 41.95 20.72
N MET A 14 37.92 42.12 19.65
CA MET A 14 38.00 41.14 18.55
C MET A 14 38.59 39.79 19.01
N ALA A 15 39.61 39.82 19.88
CA ALA A 15 40.19 38.61 20.44
C ALA A 15 39.18 37.85 21.34
N ILE A 16 38.40 38.57 22.12
CA ILE A 16 37.32 37.96 22.95
C ILE A 16 36.21 37.40 22.08
N LEU A 17 35.77 38.11 21.05
CA LEU A 17 34.77 37.62 20.08
C LEU A 17 35.24 36.39 19.31
N ALA A 18 36.52 36.36 18.91
CA ALA A 18 37.12 35.20 18.26
C ALA A 18 37.26 34.01 19.22
N ALA A 19 37.59 34.25 20.48
CA ALA A 19 37.65 33.20 21.51
C ALA A 19 36.24 32.67 21.85
N VAL A 20 35.24 33.53 21.94
CA VAL A 20 33.82 33.12 22.18
C VAL A 20 33.28 32.37 20.96
N ALA A 21 33.57 32.83 19.73
CA ALA A 21 33.19 32.11 18.51
C ALA A 21 33.93 30.77 18.40
N GLY A 22 35.22 30.71 18.76
CA GLY A 22 36.01 29.50 18.82
C GLY A 22 35.49 28.49 19.86
N ALA A 23 35.10 28.98 21.05
CA ALA A 23 34.50 28.16 22.11
C ALA A 23 33.10 27.67 21.70
N ALA A 24 32.28 28.52 21.06
CA ALA A 24 30.99 28.14 20.55
C ALA A 24 31.10 27.06 19.42
N LEU A 25 32.07 27.20 18.53
CA LEU A 25 32.39 26.21 17.50
C LEU A 25 32.97 24.91 18.11
N TRP A 26 33.71 25.02 19.21
CA TRP A 26 34.26 23.85 19.93
C TRP A 26 33.17 23.11 20.70
N LEU A 27 32.22 23.83 21.33
CA LEU A 27 31.04 23.28 21.98
C LEU A 27 30.03 22.68 20.99
N GLN A 28 30.05 23.08 19.73
CA GLN A 28 29.25 22.50 18.64
C GLN A 28 29.95 21.30 17.96
N ARG A 29 31.19 20.97 18.32
CA ARG A 29 31.80 19.73 17.83
C ARG A 29 31.08 18.56 18.46
N PRO A 30 30.49 17.66 17.65
CA PRO A 30 29.88 16.45 18.18
C PRO A 30 30.96 15.69 18.96
N ASP A 31 30.64 15.33 20.18
CA ASP A 31 31.50 14.49 21.03
C ASP A 31 31.83 13.20 20.26
N PRO A 32 33.13 12.93 19.98
CA PRO A 32 33.52 11.73 19.23
C PRO A 32 33.11 10.44 19.92
N SER A 33 32.86 10.46 21.24
CA SER A 33 32.36 9.32 22.01
C SER A 33 30.89 8.98 21.72
N ARG A 34 30.18 9.87 20.99
CA ARG A 34 28.76 9.69 20.65
C ARG A 34 28.54 9.07 19.27
N ILE A 35 29.59 8.74 18.52
CA ILE A 35 29.47 8.25 17.15
C ILE A 35 30.36 7.03 16.97
N HIS A 36 29.76 5.91 16.58
CA HIS A 36 30.53 4.75 16.16
C HIS A 36 30.98 4.89 14.70
N ILE A 37 32.26 4.70 14.44
CA ILE A 37 32.84 4.79 13.09
C ILE A 37 33.51 3.47 12.73
N PHE A 38 32.89 2.72 11.81
CA PHE A 38 33.49 1.53 11.22
C PHE A 38 34.73 1.91 10.41
N LYS A 39 35.86 1.30 10.75
CA LYS A 39 37.15 1.58 10.13
C LYS A 39 37.14 1.20 8.64
N GLY A 40 37.47 2.14 7.78
CA GLY A 40 37.53 1.89 6.34
C GLY A 40 36.20 2.00 5.59
N VAL A 41 35.05 2.00 6.27
CA VAL A 41 33.72 2.09 5.67
C VAL A 41 33.40 3.54 5.28
N ARG A 42 33.07 3.77 4.01
CA ARG A 42 32.72 5.10 3.48
C ARG A 42 31.78 4.96 2.30
N GLY A 43 30.57 5.45 2.40
CA GLY A 43 29.62 5.37 1.30
C GLY A 43 28.19 5.77 1.67
N PRO A 44 27.25 5.57 0.80
CA PRO A 44 27.41 5.15 -0.62
C PRO A 44 28.09 6.24 -1.47
N GLN A 45 28.83 5.84 -2.50
CA GLN A 45 29.57 6.80 -3.35
C GLN A 45 28.71 7.39 -4.46
N ALA A 46 27.91 6.56 -5.13
CA ALA A 46 26.96 7.01 -6.15
C ALA A 46 25.85 7.86 -5.53
N ALA A 47 25.46 8.94 -6.19
CA ALA A 47 24.32 9.74 -5.76
C ALA A 47 22.99 9.05 -6.06
N SER A 48 22.04 9.14 -5.14
CA SER A 48 20.65 8.77 -5.40
C SER A 48 19.93 9.95 -6.04
N ARG A 49 19.32 9.73 -7.20
CA ARG A 49 18.62 10.79 -7.94
C ARG A 49 17.17 10.40 -8.12
N ILE A 50 16.27 11.28 -7.77
CA ILE A 50 14.85 11.14 -8.12
C ILE A 50 14.71 11.47 -9.59
N ALA A 51 14.30 10.48 -10.37
CA ALA A 51 13.92 10.67 -11.75
C ALA A 51 12.44 11.07 -11.84
N PRO A 52 12.08 12.07 -12.66
CA PRO A 52 10.70 12.36 -12.96
C PRO A 52 10.00 11.11 -13.51
N THR A 53 8.80 10.84 -13.06
CA THR A 53 7.94 9.78 -13.60
C THR A 53 6.75 10.46 -14.28
N PRO A 54 6.49 10.17 -15.55
CA PRO A 54 5.34 10.75 -16.23
C PRO A 54 4.04 10.29 -15.55
N PRO A 55 2.99 11.13 -15.53
CA PRO A 55 1.68 10.73 -15.06
C PRO A 55 1.15 9.55 -15.88
N ALA A 56 0.46 8.64 -15.21
CA ALA A 56 -0.29 7.59 -15.88
C ALA A 56 -1.41 8.21 -16.75
N THR A 57 -1.60 7.68 -17.93
CA THR A 57 -2.61 8.15 -18.88
C THR A 57 -3.68 7.08 -19.09
N ILE A 58 -4.91 7.51 -19.39
CA ILE A 58 -6.00 6.58 -19.73
C ILE A 58 -5.61 5.69 -20.91
N ALA A 59 -4.89 6.24 -21.90
CA ALA A 59 -4.44 5.50 -23.08
C ALA A 59 -3.59 4.26 -22.77
N GLU A 60 -2.81 4.27 -21.67
CA GLU A 60 -2.04 3.11 -21.24
C GLU A 60 -2.93 1.93 -20.82
N PHE A 61 -4.14 2.20 -20.36
CA PHE A 61 -5.13 1.23 -19.89
C PHE A 61 -6.27 1.00 -20.87
N ASP A 62 -6.32 1.75 -21.98
CA ASP A 62 -7.33 1.63 -23.02
C ASP A 62 -7.02 0.49 -24.00
N ARG A 63 -6.88 -0.72 -23.43
CA ARG A 63 -6.47 -1.94 -24.17
C ARG A 63 -7.13 -3.20 -23.60
N GLY A 64 -7.10 -4.24 -24.38
CA GLY A 64 -7.61 -5.57 -24.01
C GLY A 64 -8.93 -5.90 -24.72
N SER A 65 -9.39 -7.13 -24.49
CA SER A 65 -10.62 -7.65 -25.08
C SER A 65 -11.88 -7.11 -24.41
N ASP A 66 -13.01 -7.25 -25.08
CA ASP A 66 -14.31 -6.82 -24.57
C ASP A 66 -14.84 -7.70 -23.40
N HIS A 67 -14.09 -8.76 -23.02
CA HIS A 67 -14.37 -9.61 -21.83
C HIS A 67 -13.89 -9.01 -20.50
N ARG A 68 -13.18 -7.90 -20.53
CA ARG A 68 -12.74 -7.19 -19.33
C ARG A 68 -13.86 -6.33 -18.74
N LEU A 69 -13.70 -5.93 -17.47
CA LEU A 69 -14.50 -4.89 -16.88
C LEU A 69 -14.14 -3.53 -17.52
N ALA A 70 -15.10 -2.84 -18.13
CA ALA A 70 -14.84 -1.51 -18.66
C ALA A 70 -15.06 -0.41 -17.63
N ILE A 71 -14.17 0.58 -17.60
CA ILE A 71 -14.32 1.83 -16.85
C ILE A 71 -14.44 2.95 -17.86
N LEU A 72 -15.67 3.45 -18.08
CA LEU A 72 -15.93 4.63 -18.89
C LEU A 72 -15.67 5.87 -18.03
N VAL A 73 -14.59 6.57 -18.33
CA VAL A 73 -14.19 7.78 -17.60
C VAL A 73 -14.84 9.00 -18.23
N THR A 74 -15.74 9.65 -17.50
CA THR A 74 -16.46 10.87 -17.94
C THR A 74 -15.71 12.15 -17.57
N ASP A 75 -14.73 12.09 -16.66
CA ASP A 75 -13.81 13.17 -16.32
C ASP A 75 -12.38 12.62 -16.17
N PRO A 76 -11.45 12.96 -17.07
CA PRO A 76 -10.07 12.48 -17.02
C PRO A 76 -9.27 12.98 -15.81
N ASN A 77 -9.74 14.04 -15.13
CA ASN A 77 -9.10 14.58 -13.93
C ASN A 77 -9.61 13.92 -12.64
N SER A 78 -10.50 12.94 -12.77
CA SER A 78 -11.06 12.19 -11.63
C SER A 78 -10.08 11.16 -11.04
N GLY A 79 -10.49 10.51 -9.97
CA GLY A 79 -9.72 9.47 -9.28
C GLY A 79 -9.67 8.10 -9.99
N TRP A 80 -9.78 8.05 -11.33
CA TRP A 80 -9.83 6.80 -12.09
C TRP A 80 -8.62 5.87 -11.85
N LEU A 81 -7.43 6.43 -11.58
CA LEU A 81 -6.24 5.62 -11.27
C LEU A 81 -6.40 4.86 -9.94
N GLY A 82 -7.16 5.41 -8.99
CA GLY A 82 -7.55 4.70 -7.78
C GLY A 82 -8.35 3.45 -8.05
N LEU A 83 -9.29 3.50 -9.01
CA LEU A 83 -10.03 2.31 -9.46
C LEU A 83 -9.08 1.27 -10.07
N VAL A 84 -8.18 1.69 -10.97
CA VAL A 84 -7.20 0.78 -11.59
C VAL A 84 -6.34 0.08 -10.55
N ARG A 85 -5.79 0.83 -9.58
CA ARG A 85 -4.96 0.28 -8.50
C ARG A 85 -5.75 -0.74 -7.66
N GLY A 86 -6.97 -0.38 -7.28
CA GLY A 86 -7.84 -1.27 -6.51
C GLY A 86 -8.20 -2.55 -7.27
N PHE A 87 -8.64 -2.45 -8.52
CA PHE A 87 -8.98 -3.64 -9.31
C PHE A 87 -7.77 -4.53 -9.59
N ARG A 88 -6.60 -3.97 -9.88
CA ARG A 88 -5.35 -4.75 -10.02
C ARG A 88 -5.02 -5.50 -8.73
N ALA A 89 -5.11 -4.83 -7.57
CA ALA A 89 -4.92 -5.49 -6.28
C ALA A 89 -5.89 -6.66 -6.10
N HIS A 90 -7.16 -6.50 -6.48
CA HIS A 90 -8.19 -7.55 -6.40
C HIS A 90 -8.16 -8.57 -7.57
N GLY A 91 -7.22 -8.45 -8.50
CA GLY A 91 -7.05 -9.39 -9.63
C GLY A 91 -8.13 -9.30 -10.70
N VAL A 92 -8.88 -8.20 -10.76
CA VAL A 92 -9.92 -7.96 -11.76
C VAL A 92 -9.30 -7.33 -13.01
N PRO A 93 -9.49 -7.91 -14.22
CA PRO A 93 -9.00 -7.31 -15.45
C PRO A 93 -9.85 -6.11 -15.84
N VAL A 94 -9.22 -4.97 -16.10
CA VAL A 94 -9.92 -3.74 -16.48
C VAL A 94 -9.45 -3.17 -17.80
N THR A 95 -10.36 -2.51 -18.51
CA THR A 95 -10.10 -1.58 -19.62
C THR A 95 -10.59 -0.21 -19.19
N VAL A 96 -9.79 0.83 -19.34
CA VAL A 96 -10.18 2.21 -19.03
C VAL A 96 -10.28 2.98 -20.33
N THR A 97 -11.41 3.60 -20.59
CA THR A 97 -11.63 4.34 -21.84
C THR A 97 -12.48 5.59 -21.62
N GLN A 98 -12.33 6.57 -22.49
CA GLN A 98 -13.23 7.72 -22.58
C GLN A 98 -14.23 7.59 -23.74
N ASP A 99 -14.12 6.52 -24.54
CA ASP A 99 -15.01 6.24 -25.66
C ASP A 99 -16.21 5.40 -25.21
N PRO A 100 -17.44 5.95 -25.16
CA PRO A 100 -18.63 5.20 -24.79
C PRO A 100 -18.94 4.04 -25.74
N ALA A 101 -18.67 4.17 -27.05
CA ALA A 101 -18.90 3.10 -27.98
C ALA A 101 -18.01 1.90 -27.74
N LYS A 102 -16.75 2.15 -27.35
CA LYS A 102 -15.82 1.10 -26.90
C LYS A 102 -16.25 0.48 -25.59
N ALA A 103 -16.60 1.30 -24.59
CA ALA A 103 -17.03 0.81 -23.28
C ALA A 103 -18.25 -0.12 -23.40
N LEU A 104 -19.24 0.23 -24.24
CA LEU A 104 -20.48 -0.52 -24.41
C LEU A 104 -20.32 -1.85 -25.19
N ARG A 105 -19.13 -2.17 -25.72
CA ARG A 105 -18.85 -3.54 -26.23
C ARG A 105 -18.63 -4.53 -25.09
N HIS A 106 -18.17 -4.07 -23.94
CA HIS A 106 -17.99 -4.89 -22.75
C HIS A 106 -19.33 -5.21 -22.08
N ARG A 107 -19.47 -6.39 -21.50
CA ARG A 107 -20.71 -6.80 -20.83
C ARG A 107 -20.95 -6.09 -19.51
N VAL A 108 -19.89 -5.62 -18.84
CA VAL A 108 -19.98 -4.91 -17.57
C VAL A 108 -19.22 -3.58 -17.68
N VAL A 109 -19.94 -2.50 -17.45
CA VAL A 109 -19.45 -1.12 -17.61
C VAL A 109 -19.62 -0.34 -16.32
N LEU A 110 -18.54 0.24 -15.84
CA LEU A 110 -18.55 1.25 -14.78
C LEU A 110 -18.52 2.62 -15.43
N VAL A 111 -19.45 3.51 -15.11
CA VAL A 111 -19.46 4.90 -15.57
C VAL A 111 -19.01 5.80 -14.41
N TYR A 112 -17.83 6.41 -14.55
CA TYR A 112 -17.10 7.06 -13.47
C TYR A 112 -16.56 8.45 -13.89
N PRO A 113 -16.52 9.48 -13.02
CA PRO A 113 -16.95 9.49 -11.61
C PRO A 113 -18.42 9.89 -11.43
N ILE A 114 -19.09 10.34 -12.50
CA ILE A 114 -20.45 10.86 -12.43
C ILE A 114 -21.24 10.55 -13.70
N VAL A 115 -22.53 10.28 -13.54
CA VAL A 115 -23.49 10.14 -14.64
C VAL A 115 -24.50 11.27 -14.57
N SER A 116 -24.55 12.11 -15.60
CA SER A 116 -25.54 13.18 -15.73
C SER A 116 -25.66 13.64 -17.18
N GLY A 117 -26.76 14.32 -17.53
CA GLY A 117 -26.92 14.97 -18.86
C GLY A 117 -25.99 16.17 -19.12
N ARG A 118 -25.13 16.54 -18.13
CA ARG A 118 -24.10 17.57 -18.30
C ARG A 118 -22.78 17.00 -18.82
N VAL A 119 -22.50 15.73 -18.55
CA VAL A 119 -21.24 15.06 -18.90
C VAL A 119 -21.41 14.04 -20.02
N LEU A 120 -22.62 13.52 -20.21
CA LEU A 120 -22.97 12.58 -21.29
C LEU A 120 -24.04 13.19 -22.21
N SER A 121 -23.88 12.99 -23.51
CA SER A 121 -24.89 13.38 -24.48
C SER A 121 -26.14 12.49 -24.38
N GLY A 122 -27.28 12.98 -24.93
CA GLY A 122 -28.49 12.17 -24.96
C GLY A 122 -28.35 10.85 -25.73
N GLU A 123 -27.47 10.78 -26.71
CA GLU A 123 -27.13 9.55 -27.44
C GLU A 123 -26.37 8.56 -26.54
N GLN A 124 -25.36 9.03 -25.84
CA GLN A 124 -24.58 8.22 -24.90
C GLN A 124 -25.45 7.68 -23.77
N ILE A 125 -26.36 8.50 -23.23
CA ILE A 125 -27.33 8.09 -22.19
C ILE A 125 -28.28 7.02 -22.75
N ARG A 126 -28.78 7.17 -23.95
CA ARG A 126 -29.61 6.12 -24.60
C ARG A 126 -28.81 4.84 -24.80
N GLY A 127 -27.54 4.93 -25.26
CA GLY A 127 -26.65 3.76 -25.39
C GLY A 127 -26.49 2.98 -24.10
N LEU A 128 -26.29 3.66 -22.96
CA LEU A 128 -26.24 3.01 -21.64
C LEU A 128 -27.58 2.30 -21.30
N ALA A 129 -28.71 2.95 -21.58
CA ALA A 129 -30.02 2.36 -21.34
C ALA A 129 -30.29 1.13 -22.21
N GLU A 130 -29.91 1.19 -23.49
CA GLU A 130 -30.02 0.07 -24.43
C GLU A 130 -29.12 -1.09 -24.06
N HIS A 131 -27.89 -0.80 -23.59
CA HIS A 131 -26.96 -1.81 -23.08
C HIS A 131 -27.57 -2.63 -21.93
N VAL A 132 -28.19 -1.97 -20.95
CA VAL A 132 -28.89 -2.66 -19.83
C VAL A 132 -30.09 -3.45 -20.35
N ARG A 133 -30.91 -2.88 -21.25
CA ARG A 133 -32.06 -3.58 -21.85
C ARG A 133 -31.62 -4.77 -22.71
N GLY A 134 -30.42 -4.71 -23.29
CA GLY A 134 -29.77 -5.79 -24.04
C GLY A 134 -29.07 -6.86 -23.16
N GLY A 135 -29.20 -6.80 -21.83
CA GLY A 135 -28.65 -7.77 -20.90
C GLY A 135 -27.25 -7.44 -20.35
N GLY A 136 -26.70 -6.26 -20.66
CA GLY A 136 -25.45 -5.78 -20.06
C GLY A 136 -25.64 -5.29 -18.63
N THR A 137 -24.54 -5.08 -17.92
CA THR A 137 -24.50 -4.54 -16.56
C THR A 137 -23.87 -3.15 -16.59
N VAL A 138 -24.54 -2.16 -16.02
CA VAL A 138 -24.01 -0.80 -15.82
C VAL A 138 -24.00 -0.47 -14.32
N LEU A 139 -22.84 -0.10 -13.81
CA LEU A 139 -22.70 0.54 -12.50
C LEU A 139 -22.43 2.04 -12.71
N ALA A 140 -23.38 2.88 -12.33
CA ALA A 140 -23.23 4.34 -12.35
C ALA A 140 -22.67 4.82 -11.01
N PHE A 141 -21.52 5.47 -11.04
CA PHE A 141 -21.06 6.25 -9.90
C PHE A 141 -21.75 7.62 -9.89
N ASN A 142 -22.20 8.03 -8.71
CA ASN A 142 -22.82 9.35 -8.51
C ASN A 142 -23.84 9.73 -9.63
N LEU A 143 -24.85 8.90 -9.82
CA LEU A 143 -25.93 9.19 -10.78
C LEU A 143 -26.66 10.48 -10.36
N ALA A 144 -26.48 11.56 -11.13
CA ALA A 144 -26.97 12.91 -10.84
C ALA A 144 -27.93 13.43 -11.93
N GLY A 145 -28.77 12.58 -12.47
CA GLY A 145 -29.71 12.92 -13.54
C GLY A 145 -29.37 12.28 -14.89
N GLY A 146 -29.93 12.84 -15.95
CA GLY A 146 -29.77 12.32 -17.32
C GLY A 146 -30.96 11.47 -17.78
N GLY A 147 -32.01 11.33 -16.96
CA GLY A 147 -33.20 10.55 -17.32
C GLY A 147 -33.02 9.04 -17.19
N LEU A 148 -31.96 8.60 -16.46
CA LEU A 148 -31.69 7.19 -16.18
C LEU A 148 -32.28 6.73 -14.85
N GLU A 149 -32.85 7.62 -14.05
CA GLU A 149 -33.35 7.37 -12.71
C GLU A 149 -34.41 6.25 -12.70
N GLU A 150 -35.32 6.26 -13.66
CA GLU A 150 -36.33 5.20 -13.81
C GLU A 150 -35.67 3.85 -14.12
N LEU A 151 -34.68 3.82 -15.04
CA LEU A 151 -33.97 2.59 -15.41
C LEU A 151 -33.23 2.00 -14.21
N PHE A 152 -32.56 2.83 -13.43
CA PHE A 152 -31.85 2.41 -12.23
C PHE A 152 -32.78 2.20 -11.03
N GLY A 153 -34.03 2.67 -11.11
CA GLY A 153 -35.03 2.52 -10.05
C GLY A 153 -34.76 3.33 -8.81
N VAL A 154 -34.07 4.47 -8.96
CA VAL A 154 -33.69 5.38 -7.88
C VAL A 154 -33.99 6.82 -8.26
N GLN A 155 -34.17 7.67 -7.25
CA GLN A 155 -34.20 9.11 -7.40
C GLN A 155 -32.98 9.70 -6.71
N ALA A 156 -32.18 10.47 -7.43
CA ALA A 156 -31.01 11.15 -6.88
C ALA A 156 -31.42 12.24 -5.90
N GLY A 157 -30.67 12.39 -4.82
CA GLY A 157 -30.75 13.56 -3.97
C GLY A 157 -30.32 14.83 -4.71
N ALA A 158 -30.78 15.98 -4.25
CA ALA A 158 -30.60 17.26 -4.97
C ALA A 158 -29.14 17.72 -5.09
N GLU A 159 -28.26 17.30 -4.19
CA GLU A 159 -26.89 17.81 -4.09
C GLU A 159 -25.87 16.74 -3.68
N LEU A 160 -24.62 16.92 -4.14
CA LEU A 160 -23.45 16.23 -3.60
C LEU A 160 -23.23 16.65 -2.14
N GLN A 161 -23.20 15.68 -1.26
CA GLN A 161 -22.93 15.89 0.17
C GLN A 161 -21.73 15.08 0.60
N THR A 162 -21.13 15.44 1.72
CA THR A 162 -20.10 14.61 2.36
C THR A 162 -20.78 13.73 3.39
N ARG A 163 -20.64 12.42 3.20
CA ARG A 163 -21.08 11.40 4.13
C ARG A 163 -19.86 10.64 4.63
N GLU A 164 -19.89 10.24 5.90
CA GLU A 164 -18.71 9.63 6.52
C GLU A 164 -18.74 8.11 6.38
N ARG A 165 -19.93 7.51 6.35
CA ARG A 165 -20.10 6.06 6.44
C ARG A 165 -21.27 5.56 5.63
N LEU A 166 -21.18 4.30 5.25
CA LEU A 166 -22.33 3.55 4.73
C LEU A 166 -22.42 2.20 5.44
N ARG A 167 -23.65 1.68 5.51
CA ARG A 167 -23.95 0.37 6.09
C ARG A 167 -24.58 -0.52 5.02
N TRP A 168 -24.06 -1.72 4.86
CA TRP A 168 -24.65 -2.72 3.99
C TRP A 168 -25.90 -3.32 4.65
N THR A 169 -26.93 -3.61 3.85
CA THR A 169 -28.11 -4.34 4.32
C THR A 169 -27.81 -5.83 4.34
N ALA A 170 -28.48 -6.57 5.24
CA ALA A 170 -28.34 -8.03 5.36
C ALA A 170 -28.65 -8.78 4.03
N SER A 171 -29.44 -8.19 3.15
CA SER A 171 -29.82 -8.77 1.85
C SER A 171 -28.76 -8.59 0.75
N SER A 172 -27.69 -7.83 1.01
CA SER A 172 -26.64 -7.59 0.00
C SER A 172 -25.71 -8.78 -0.22
N GLY A 173 -25.52 -9.61 0.81
CA GLY A 173 -24.65 -10.79 0.75
C GLY A 173 -23.15 -10.52 0.58
N VAL A 174 -22.74 -9.26 0.52
CA VAL A 174 -21.39 -8.85 0.11
C VAL A 174 -20.51 -8.45 1.29
N ALA A 175 -21.10 -7.88 2.33
CA ALA A 175 -20.34 -7.29 3.44
C ALA A 175 -20.41 -8.15 4.69
N GLU A 176 -19.25 -8.37 5.27
CA GLU A 176 -19.09 -8.97 6.61
C GLU A 176 -19.10 -7.93 7.71
N GLU A 177 -18.91 -6.66 7.34
CA GLU A 177 -18.89 -5.52 8.23
C GLU A 177 -20.15 -4.69 8.05
N ASP A 178 -20.80 -4.35 9.13
CA ASP A 178 -22.02 -3.55 9.11
C ASP A 178 -21.79 -2.12 8.62
N GLU A 179 -20.55 -1.61 8.77
CA GLU A 179 -20.23 -0.22 8.51
C GLU A 179 -18.92 -0.07 7.73
N ILE A 180 -18.99 0.65 6.62
CA ILE A 180 -17.88 0.98 5.74
C ILE A 180 -17.57 2.46 5.89
N VAL A 181 -16.32 2.78 6.18
CA VAL A 181 -15.82 4.16 6.24
C VAL A 181 -15.58 4.67 4.83
N VAL A 182 -16.14 5.83 4.48
CA VAL A 182 -16.02 6.40 3.12
C VAL A 182 -15.45 7.82 3.10
N SER A 183 -15.50 8.53 4.21
CA SER A 183 -14.97 9.89 4.33
C SER A 183 -14.70 10.26 5.77
N SER A 184 -14.15 11.45 6.00
CA SER A 184 -13.96 12.01 7.33
C SER A 184 -14.28 13.50 7.36
N ARG A 185 -14.31 14.06 8.56
CA ARG A 185 -14.30 15.52 8.77
C ARG A 185 -12.93 16.07 8.36
N GLY A 186 -12.91 17.19 7.68
CA GLY A 186 -11.67 17.87 7.30
C GLY A 186 -11.28 17.71 5.83
N GLU A 187 -10.00 17.49 5.54
CA GLU A 187 -9.44 17.53 4.18
C GLU A 187 -9.77 16.31 3.31
N THR A 188 -10.07 15.19 3.92
CA THR A 188 -10.32 13.90 3.22
C THR A 188 -11.79 13.67 2.86
N ARG A 189 -12.56 14.73 2.67
CA ARG A 189 -13.97 14.62 2.30
C ARG A 189 -14.13 14.03 0.90
N ILE A 190 -14.95 12.98 0.82
CA ILE A 190 -15.34 12.35 -0.45
C ILE A 190 -16.80 12.72 -0.75
N PRO A 191 -17.07 13.44 -1.84
CA PRO A 191 -18.43 13.76 -2.24
C PRO A 191 -19.25 12.49 -2.51
N SER A 192 -20.51 12.49 -2.11
CA SER A 192 -21.43 11.37 -2.26
C SER A 192 -22.83 11.85 -2.66
N ILE A 193 -23.57 10.99 -3.34
CA ILE A 193 -25.01 11.18 -3.66
C ILE A 193 -25.81 10.12 -2.91
N GLY A 194 -26.75 10.56 -2.08
CA GLY A 194 -27.76 9.69 -1.48
C GLY A 194 -28.96 9.55 -2.41
N TYR A 195 -29.56 8.36 -2.46
CA TYR A 195 -30.71 8.06 -3.30
C TYR A 195 -31.93 7.71 -2.46
N ALA A 196 -33.11 8.00 -2.99
CA ALA A 196 -34.37 7.38 -2.61
C ALA A 196 -34.67 6.21 -3.55
N ASN A 197 -34.98 5.04 -3.02
CA ASN A 197 -35.35 3.89 -3.83
C ASN A 197 -36.78 4.05 -4.35
N MET A 198 -36.96 3.82 -5.66
CA MET A 198 -38.27 3.76 -6.33
C MET A 198 -38.68 2.30 -6.59
N SER A 199 -37.83 1.58 -7.31
CA SER A 199 -38.01 0.17 -7.67
C SER A 199 -36.73 -0.65 -7.61
N ALA A 200 -35.60 -0.03 -7.24
CA ALA A 200 -34.35 -0.71 -7.03
C ALA A 200 -34.31 -1.42 -5.67
N ARG A 201 -33.56 -2.52 -5.58
CA ARG A 201 -33.22 -3.15 -4.34
C ARG A 201 -32.05 -2.39 -3.69
N GLY A 202 -32.29 -1.75 -2.54
CA GLY A 202 -31.24 -1.13 -1.74
C GLY A 202 -30.25 -2.18 -1.24
N LEU A 203 -28.98 -1.88 -1.32
CA LEU A 203 -27.87 -2.73 -0.86
C LEU A 203 -27.13 -2.12 0.31
N ALA A 204 -27.02 -0.79 0.34
CA ALA A 204 -26.38 -0.04 1.40
C ALA A 204 -27.08 1.28 1.65
N THR A 205 -27.00 1.78 2.89
CA THR A 205 -27.54 3.08 3.29
C THR A 205 -26.45 3.93 3.93
N PHE A 206 -26.51 5.24 3.72
CA PHE A 206 -25.70 6.20 4.45
C PHE A 206 -26.25 6.44 5.85
N GLU A 207 -25.48 7.13 6.68
CA GLU A 207 -25.86 7.51 8.05
C GLU A 207 -27.10 8.40 8.12
N ASP A 208 -27.41 9.15 7.05
CA ASP A 208 -28.63 9.97 6.94
C ASP A 208 -29.89 9.17 6.50
N GLY A 209 -29.74 7.86 6.31
CA GLY A 209 -30.82 6.96 5.88
C GLY A 209 -31.03 6.92 4.36
N SER A 210 -30.34 7.76 3.58
CA SER A 210 -30.40 7.68 2.12
C SER A 210 -29.68 6.44 1.61
N THR A 211 -30.09 5.93 0.45
CA THR A 211 -29.46 4.76 -0.16
C THR A 211 -28.09 5.13 -0.73
N ALA A 212 -27.05 4.38 -0.36
CA ALA A 212 -25.69 4.51 -0.84
C ALA A 212 -25.40 3.63 -2.07
N ALA A 213 -25.98 2.42 -2.11
CA ALA A 213 -25.86 1.49 -3.22
C ALA A 213 -27.19 0.77 -3.45
N ALA A 214 -27.57 0.60 -4.71
CA ALA A 214 -28.76 -0.13 -5.10
C ALA A 214 -28.57 -0.76 -6.48
N CYS A 215 -29.29 -1.85 -6.75
CA CYS A 215 -29.36 -2.48 -8.07
C CYS A 215 -30.81 -2.76 -8.47
N ARG A 216 -31.09 -2.62 -9.76
CA ARG A 216 -32.32 -3.06 -10.40
C ARG A 216 -31.98 -4.04 -11.51
N THR A 217 -32.68 -5.16 -11.55
CA THR A 217 -32.63 -6.10 -12.66
C THR A 217 -33.72 -5.73 -13.65
N VAL A 218 -33.37 -5.50 -14.90
CA VAL A 218 -34.27 -5.31 -16.03
C VAL A 218 -34.19 -6.57 -16.90
N VAL A 219 -33.44 -6.57 -17.99
CA VAL A 219 -32.89 -7.77 -18.63
C VAL A 219 -31.45 -7.95 -18.15
N GLY A 220 -30.65 -6.90 -18.21
CA GLY A 220 -29.37 -6.76 -17.54
C GLY A 220 -29.51 -6.15 -16.15
N GLN A 221 -28.42 -5.62 -15.62
CA GLN A 221 -28.38 -4.97 -14.32
C GLN A 221 -28.04 -3.49 -14.43
N ALA A 222 -28.82 -2.66 -13.72
CA ALA A 222 -28.53 -1.25 -13.50
C ALA A 222 -28.26 -1.01 -12.01
N CYS A 223 -27.02 -0.69 -11.68
CA CYS A 223 -26.59 -0.46 -10.29
C CYS A 223 -26.10 0.98 -10.11
N VAL A 224 -26.28 1.52 -8.91
CA VAL A 224 -25.73 2.81 -8.50
C VAL A 224 -24.83 2.64 -7.29
N LEU A 225 -23.76 3.44 -7.23
CA LEU A 225 -22.96 3.68 -6.05
C LEU A 225 -22.81 5.18 -5.87
N GLY A 226 -23.33 5.70 -4.77
CA GLY A 226 -23.30 7.12 -4.45
C GLY A 226 -21.99 7.59 -3.77
N VAL A 227 -20.90 6.86 -3.96
CA VAL A 227 -19.57 7.17 -3.41
C VAL A 227 -18.55 7.21 -4.54
N ASP A 228 -17.67 8.19 -4.52
CA ASP A 228 -16.50 8.25 -5.41
C ASP A 228 -15.42 7.27 -4.92
N LEU A 229 -15.56 5.99 -5.32
CA LEU A 229 -14.64 4.92 -4.94
C LEU A 229 -13.20 5.16 -5.44
N GLY A 230 -13.05 5.78 -6.61
CA GLY A 230 -11.72 6.07 -7.15
C GLY A 230 -10.98 7.12 -6.31
N ALA A 231 -11.65 8.21 -5.95
CA ALA A 231 -11.09 9.23 -5.06
C ALA A 231 -10.83 8.67 -3.66
N LEU A 232 -11.74 7.85 -3.13
CA LEU A 232 -11.53 7.16 -1.85
C LEU A 232 -10.29 6.28 -1.89
N ALA A 233 -10.14 5.45 -2.93
CA ALA A 233 -9.00 4.57 -3.08
C ALA A 233 -7.68 5.36 -3.22
N GLN A 234 -7.65 6.42 -4.03
CA GLN A 234 -6.45 7.25 -4.16
C GLN A 234 -6.02 7.87 -2.83
N ARG A 235 -6.97 8.45 -2.09
CA ARG A 235 -6.67 9.09 -0.81
C ARG A 235 -6.24 8.09 0.25
N ALA A 236 -6.96 6.99 0.39
CA ALA A 236 -6.64 5.95 1.36
C ALA A 236 -5.28 5.31 1.08
N MET A 237 -5.06 4.80 -0.14
CA MET A 237 -3.80 4.16 -0.54
C MET A 237 -2.59 5.10 -0.51
N ASN A 238 -2.80 6.41 -0.49
CA ASN A 238 -1.74 7.40 -0.30
C ASN A 238 -1.56 7.81 1.17
N GLY A 239 -2.23 7.14 2.12
CA GLY A 239 -2.11 7.41 3.55
C GLY A 239 -2.64 8.78 3.98
N ARG A 240 -3.66 9.29 3.27
CA ARG A 240 -4.33 10.56 3.61
C ARG A 240 -5.64 10.36 4.35
N ALA A 241 -5.86 9.14 4.83
CA ALA A 241 -7.10 8.71 5.45
C ALA A 241 -6.98 8.50 6.97
N GLU A 242 -5.95 9.06 7.62
CA GLU A 242 -5.67 8.85 9.05
C GLU A 242 -6.86 9.18 9.95
N VAL A 243 -7.63 10.21 9.57
CA VAL A 243 -8.80 10.65 10.33
C VAL A 243 -10.07 9.84 10.05
N ILE A 244 -10.07 8.98 9.04
CA ILE A 244 -11.22 8.09 8.77
C ILE A 244 -11.02 6.68 9.32
N SER A 245 -9.80 6.30 9.68
CA SER A 245 -9.53 5.01 10.30
C SER A 245 -10.20 4.89 11.67
N ARG A 246 -10.86 3.76 11.90
CA ARG A 246 -11.47 3.44 13.21
C ARG A 246 -10.44 2.96 14.22
N ASN A 247 -9.39 2.30 13.74
CA ASN A 247 -8.30 1.77 14.54
C ASN A 247 -6.98 2.03 13.81
N TYR A 248 -5.90 2.18 14.57
CA TYR A 248 -4.57 2.33 13.99
C TYR A 248 -4.06 1.00 13.42
N ALA A 249 -4.07 -0.04 14.23
CA ALA A 249 -3.72 -1.41 13.88
C ALA A 249 -4.51 -2.39 14.76
N ASN A 250 -4.26 -3.69 14.65
CA ASN A 250 -4.90 -4.75 15.45
C ASN A 250 -6.43 -4.87 15.27
N GLY A 251 -6.95 -4.29 14.19
CA GLY A 251 -8.36 -4.35 13.84
C GLY A 251 -8.55 -4.74 12.38
N TYR A 252 -9.77 -5.09 12.03
CA TYR A 252 -10.17 -5.35 10.66
C TYR A 252 -10.85 -4.12 10.06
N GLU A 253 -10.26 -3.52 9.02
CA GLU A 253 -10.79 -2.34 8.34
C GLU A 253 -10.77 -2.53 6.82
N PRO A 254 -11.80 -3.18 6.26
CA PRO A 254 -11.82 -3.60 4.86
C PRO A 254 -12.56 -2.64 3.93
N SER A 255 -12.70 -1.36 4.24
CA SER A 255 -13.62 -0.45 3.53
C SER A 255 -13.43 -0.45 2.02
N LEU A 256 -12.20 -0.36 1.52
CA LEU A 256 -11.92 -0.49 0.08
C LEU A 256 -12.16 -1.90 -0.42
N ASP A 257 -11.72 -2.90 0.32
CA ASP A 257 -11.80 -4.30 -0.11
C ASP A 257 -13.25 -4.75 -0.30
N VAL A 258 -14.17 -4.32 0.57
CA VAL A 258 -15.61 -4.61 0.44
C VAL A 258 -16.19 -3.98 -0.82
N LEU A 259 -15.89 -2.71 -1.08
CA LEU A 259 -16.43 -2.01 -2.24
C LEU A 259 -15.88 -2.57 -3.56
N PHE A 260 -14.57 -2.85 -3.64
CA PHE A 260 -13.97 -3.49 -4.81
C PHE A 260 -14.47 -4.92 -5.03
N ARG A 261 -14.68 -5.70 -3.97
CA ARG A 261 -15.26 -7.05 -4.09
C ARG A 261 -16.69 -7.01 -4.60
N TRP A 262 -17.51 -6.08 -4.13
CA TRP A 262 -18.85 -5.93 -4.68
C TRP A 262 -18.84 -5.66 -6.18
N VAL A 263 -17.97 -4.77 -6.66
CA VAL A 263 -17.84 -4.49 -8.09
C VAL A 263 -17.27 -5.72 -8.84
N ARG A 264 -16.30 -6.42 -8.25
CA ARG A 264 -15.82 -7.70 -8.80
C ARG A 264 -16.95 -8.72 -8.97
N ASP A 265 -17.85 -8.81 -7.99
CA ASP A 265 -18.98 -9.74 -8.05
C ASP A 265 -19.99 -9.34 -9.14
N LEU A 266 -20.17 -8.03 -9.41
CA LEU A 266 -20.94 -7.56 -10.58
C LEU A 266 -20.25 -7.97 -11.89
N TYR A 267 -18.93 -7.86 -11.97
CA TYR A 267 -18.17 -8.34 -13.13
C TYR A 267 -18.34 -9.85 -13.33
N VAL A 268 -18.16 -10.63 -12.28
CA VAL A 268 -18.33 -12.09 -12.33
C VAL A 268 -19.75 -12.49 -12.74
N ALA A 269 -20.76 -11.79 -12.26
CA ALA A 269 -22.15 -12.06 -12.61
C ALA A 269 -22.48 -11.70 -14.07
N GLY A 270 -22.03 -10.53 -14.54
CA GLY A 270 -22.36 -9.97 -15.85
C GLY A 270 -21.53 -10.50 -17.03
N GLU A 271 -20.25 -10.83 -16.81
CA GLU A 271 -19.38 -11.35 -17.86
C GLU A 271 -19.60 -12.85 -18.10
N PRO A 272 -19.77 -13.31 -19.34
CA PRO A 272 -19.93 -14.74 -19.64
C PRO A 272 -18.72 -15.59 -19.28
N THR A 273 -17.50 -15.09 -19.47
CA THR A 273 -16.22 -15.77 -19.24
C THR A 273 -15.32 -14.98 -18.28
N PRO A 274 -15.77 -14.72 -17.04
CA PRO A 274 -14.99 -13.92 -16.11
C PRO A 274 -13.78 -14.68 -15.60
N TRP A 275 -12.69 -13.97 -15.38
CA TRP A 275 -11.51 -14.52 -14.72
C TRP A 275 -10.96 -13.56 -13.66
N ILE A 276 -10.39 -14.13 -12.63
CA ILE A 276 -9.78 -13.38 -11.51
C ILE A 276 -8.39 -13.94 -11.25
N VAL A 277 -7.39 -13.08 -11.17
CA VAL A 277 -6.05 -13.45 -10.71
C VAL A 277 -6.03 -13.48 -9.19
N SER A 278 -5.68 -14.63 -8.60
CA SER A 278 -5.67 -14.79 -7.14
C SER A 278 -4.79 -13.75 -6.44
N THR A 279 -5.18 -13.40 -5.23
CA THR A 279 -4.45 -12.48 -4.32
C THR A 279 -3.53 -13.21 -3.34
N VAL A 280 -3.57 -14.54 -3.34
CA VAL A 280 -2.74 -15.42 -2.51
C VAL A 280 -2.09 -16.52 -3.36
N PRO A 281 -0.94 -17.05 -2.96
CA PRO A 281 -0.33 -18.18 -3.61
C PRO A 281 -1.23 -19.41 -3.66
N ALA A 282 -1.00 -20.27 -4.65
CA ALA A 282 -1.81 -21.45 -4.92
C ALA A 282 -2.02 -22.33 -3.67
N GLY A 283 -3.29 -22.69 -3.42
CA GLY A 283 -3.66 -23.56 -2.29
C GLY A 283 -3.63 -22.88 -0.92
N LYS A 284 -3.52 -21.55 -0.87
CA LYS A 284 -3.53 -20.78 0.38
C LYS A 284 -4.78 -19.91 0.51
N GLU A 285 -5.19 -19.69 1.77
CA GLU A 285 -6.36 -18.87 2.12
C GLU A 285 -5.97 -17.41 2.41
N VAL A 286 -4.77 -17.20 2.94
CA VAL A 286 -4.25 -15.90 3.37
C VAL A 286 -2.74 -15.87 3.24
N SER A 287 -2.14 -14.69 3.14
CA SER A 287 -0.70 -14.51 3.29
C SER A 287 -0.41 -13.80 4.61
N ILE A 288 0.50 -14.35 5.42
CA ILE A 288 0.94 -13.77 6.68
C ILE A 288 2.42 -13.40 6.54
N LEU A 289 2.70 -12.10 6.60
CA LEU A 289 4.05 -11.55 6.50
C LEU A 289 4.61 -11.38 7.91
N LEU A 290 5.70 -12.09 8.21
CA LEU A 290 6.36 -12.07 9.51
C LEU A 290 7.46 -11.03 9.48
N SER A 291 7.34 -10.00 10.34
CA SER A 291 8.29 -8.90 10.35
C SER A 291 8.62 -8.41 11.76
N HIS A 292 9.89 -8.00 11.95
CA HIS A 292 10.47 -7.64 13.23
C HIS A 292 11.16 -6.29 13.12
N ASP A 293 10.86 -5.36 14.04
CA ASP A 293 11.51 -4.05 14.12
C ASP A 293 12.61 -4.10 15.20
N VAL A 294 13.85 -3.89 14.76
CA VAL A 294 15.07 -4.10 15.56
C VAL A 294 15.65 -2.74 15.92
N ASP A 295 15.19 -2.17 17.06
CA ASP A 295 15.40 -0.77 17.45
C ASP A 295 16.44 -0.58 18.56
N PHE A 296 16.87 -1.69 19.21
CA PHE A 296 17.73 -1.62 20.38
C PHE A 296 18.76 -2.74 20.36
N THR A 297 19.81 -2.61 21.14
CA THR A 297 20.78 -3.69 21.39
C THR A 297 20.10 -5.02 21.74
N ARG A 298 19.14 -4.98 22.67
CA ARG A 298 18.43 -6.18 23.13
C ARG A 298 17.57 -6.80 22.03
N SER A 299 17.01 -5.98 21.14
CA SER A 299 16.27 -6.48 19.97
C SER A 299 17.19 -7.22 19.01
N VAL A 300 18.43 -6.74 18.80
CA VAL A 300 19.44 -7.46 18.01
C VAL A 300 19.80 -8.80 18.65
N GLU A 301 20.08 -8.80 19.96
CA GLU A 301 20.46 -10.01 20.71
C GLU A 301 19.34 -11.06 20.64
N ASN A 302 18.10 -10.66 20.87
CA ASN A 302 16.94 -11.56 20.87
C ASN A 302 16.53 -12.02 19.46
N SER A 303 16.87 -11.28 18.40
CA SER A 303 16.52 -11.63 17.02
C SER A 303 16.96 -13.05 16.64
N ALA A 304 18.04 -13.55 17.23
CA ALA A 304 18.51 -14.93 17.02
C ALA A 304 17.47 -15.98 17.45
N ALA A 305 16.72 -15.74 18.53
CA ALA A 305 15.68 -16.66 18.99
C ALA A 305 14.48 -16.67 18.02
N TYR A 306 14.07 -15.51 17.52
CA TYR A 306 13.01 -15.40 16.52
C TYR A 306 13.42 -16.04 15.19
N ALA A 307 14.65 -15.78 14.74
CA ALA A 307 15.19 -16.41 13.53
C ALA A 307 15.26 -17.94 13.64
N GLU A 308 15.59 -18.49 14.81
CA GLU A 308 15.63 -19.94 15.04
C GLU A 308 14.23 -20.57 14.97
N VAL A 309 13.20 -19.90 15.52
CA VAL A 309 11.80 -20.33 15.42
C VAL A 309 11.36 -20.41 13.96
N LEU A 310 11.68 -19.40 13.17
CA LEU A 310 11.36 -19.35 11.73
C LEU A 310 12.12 -20.42 10.95
N LYS A 311 13.44 -20.51 11.17
CA LYS A 311 14.33 -21.43 10.47
C LYS A 311 13.97 -22.90 10.71
N THR A 312 13.65 -23.27 11.94
CA THR A 312 13.26 -24.65 12.29
C THR A 312 11.94 -25.08 11.64
N ARG A 313 11.11 -24.09 11.24
CA ARG A 313 9.85 -24.30 10.49
C ARG A 313 10.00 -24.09 8.98
N GLY A 314 11.23 -23.87 8.49
CA GLY A 314 11.50 -23.63 7.07
C GLY A 314 10.96 -22.28 6.56
N LEU A 315 10.75 -21.34 7.46
CA LEU A 315 10.22 -20.01 7.17
C LEU A 315 11.31 -18.94 7.20
N LYS A 316 11.01 -17.78 6.61
CA LYS A 316 11.81 -16.57 6.70
C LYS A 316 10.93 -15.43 7.22
N GLY A 317 11.53 -14.55 8.01
CA GLY A 317 10.93 -13.26 8.40
C GLY A 317 11.76 -12.10 7.89
N THR A 318 11.18 -10.90 7.88
CA THR A 318 11.91 -9.66 7.62
C THR A 318 12.30 -9.03 8.94
N PHE A 319 13.59 -8.73 9.10
CA PHE A 319 14.12 -7.98 10.24
C PHE A 319 14.48 -6.57 9.76
N PHE A 320 13.68 -5.59 10.13
CA PHE A 320 13.95 -4.18 9.84
C PHE A 320 14.90 -3.63 10.88
N VAL A 321 16.14 -3.37 10.47
CA VAL A 321 17.21 -3.00 11.39
C VAL A 321 17.47 -1.50 11.32
N GLN A 322 17.33 -0.83 12.46
CA GLN A 322 17.79 0.53 12.63
C GLN A 322 19.32 0.57 12.65
N THR A 323 19.91 1.37 11.77
CA THR A 323 21.38 1.50 11.71
C THR A 323 21.88 2.63 12.63
N LYS A 324 21.62 2.50 13.92
CA LYS A 324 21.90 3.49 14.96
C LYS A 324 23.39 3.56 15.31
N TYR A 325 24.15 4.40 14.60
CA TYR A 325 25.56 4.65 14.88
C TYR A 325 25.83 6.04 15.51
N VAL A 326 24.77 6.83 15.76
CA VAL A 326 24.84 8.13 16.43
C VAL A 326 24.04 8.07 17.72
N ARG A 327 24.70 8.34 18.86
CA ARG A 327 24.03 8.52 20.14
C ARG A 327 23.34 9.88 20.17
N ASP A 328 22.09 9.92 20.53
CA ASP A 328 21.28 11.13 20.61
C ASP A 328 20.28 11.08 21.79
N TYR A 329 19.26 11.93 21.77
CA TYR A 329 18.23 11.96 22.79
C TYR A 329 17.43 10.67 22.88
N ASN A 330 17.18 10.03 21.73
CA ASN A 330 16.27 8.90 21.63
C ASN A 330 16.92 7.60 22.09
N ASP A 331 18.19 7.35 21.69
CA ASP A 331 18.84 6.08 21.86
C ASP A 331 20.35 6.13 21.94
N GLU A 332 20.94 5.08 22.55
CA GLU A 332 22.36 4.82 22.48
C GLU A 332 22.76 4.18 21.14
N VAL A 333 24.04 4.24 20.83
CA VAL A 333 24.60 3.52 19.68
C VAL A 333 24.47 2.02 19.93
N PHE A 334 23.86 1.32 18.98
CA PHE A 334 23.78 -0.14 19.01
C PHE A 334 24.10 -0.80 17.67
N PHE A 335 24.23 -0.04 16.61
CA PHE A 335 24.77 -0.53 15.33
C PHE A 335 26.29 -0.31 15.32
N ASP A 336 27.01 -1.30 15.82
CA ASP A 336 28.45 -1.24 16.11
C ASP A 336 29.16 -2.59 15.81
N ASP A 337 30.47 -2.67 16.12
CA ASP A 337 31.28 -3.89 15.89
C ASP A 337 30.80 -5.11 16.67
N ARG A 338 30.01 -4.95 17.72
CA ARG A 338 29.44 -6.03 18.52
C ARG A 338 28.16 -6.59 17.91
N THR A 339 27.28 -5.74 17.42
CA THR A 339 25.94 -6.13 16.95
C THR A 339 25.89 -6.48 15.46
N VAL A 340 26.73 -5.86 14.64
CA VAL A 340 26.81 -6.18 13.19
C VAL A 340 27.07 -7.67 12.92
N PRO A 341 27.94 -8.39 13.65
CA PRO A 341 28.09 -9.84 13.49
C PRO A 341 26.79 -10.63 13.75
N MET A 342 25.94 -10.17 14.69
CA MET A 342 24.67 -10.81 14.99
C MET A 342 23.67 -10.63 13.82
N ILE A 343 23.61 -9.41 13.26
CA ILE A 343 22.79 -9.13 12.09
C ILE A 343 23.29 -9.92 10.86
N LYS A 344 24.61 -10.01 10.69
CA LYS A 344 25.20 -10.87 9.66
C LYS A 344 24.80 -12.33 9.81
N ARG A 345 24.63 -12.80 11.04
CA ARG A 345 24.14 -14.15 11.33
C ARG A 345 22.70 -14.33 10.86
N LEU A 346 21.80 -13.34 11.05
CA LEU A 346 20.43 -13.41 10.51
C LEU A 346 20.44 -13.62 8.99
N VAL A 347 21.29 -12.89 8.28
CA VAL A 347 21.46 -13.06 6.81
C VAL A 347 21.95 -14.47 6.47
N ALA A 348 22.94 -15.00 7.23
CA ALA A 348 23.47 -16.35 7.02
C ALA A 348 22.43 -17.43 7.32
N ASP A 349 21.51 -17.19 8.25
CA ASP A 349 20.38 -18.07 8.56
C ASP A 349 19.21 -17.93 7.57
N GLY A 350 19.37 -17.11 6.52
CA GLY A 350 18.41 -16.96 5.42
C GLY A 350 17.29 -15.97 5.67
N MET A 351 17.35 -15.17 6.76
CA MET A 351 16.37 -14.13 7.06
C MET A 351 16.52 -12.95 6.11
N ASP A 352 15.40 -12.27 5.80
CA ASP A 352 15.39 -11.00 5.08
C ASP A 352 15.76 -9.86 6.05
N VAL A 353 16.72 -9.03 5.67
CA VAL A 353 17.10 -7.85 6.43
C VAL A 353 16.65 -6.61 5.67
N GLY A 354 15.74 -5.87 6.27
CA GLY A 354 15.21 -4.59 5.79
C GLY A 354 15.83 -3.40 6.52
N SER A 355 15.65 -2.22 5.98
CA SER A 355 16.10 -0.97 6.60
C SER A 355 15.00 -0.36 7.48
N HIS A 356 15.39 0.07 8.70
CA HIS A 356 14.54 0.78 9.65
C HIS A 356 15.04 2.19 9.95
N THR A 357 15.58 2.88 8.94
CA THR A 357 16.21 4.20 9.03
C THR A 357 17.54 4.22 9.81
N VAL A 358 18.13 5.39 9.98
CA VAL A 358 19.29 5.64 10.84
C VAL A 358 18.84 6.21 12.19
N ALA A 359 18.00 7.26 12.15
CA ALA A 359 17.63 8.02 13.34
C ALA A 359 16.39 7.51 14.07
N HIS A 360 15.50 6.76 13.39
CA HIS A 360 14.23 6.28 13.95
C HIS A 360 13.41 7.42 14.59
N SER A 361 13.16 8.49 13.83
CA SER A 361 12.56 9.73 14.34
C SER A 361 11.11 9.87 13.92
N ASP A 362 10.24 10.28 14.85
CA ASP A 362 8.86 10.71 14.59
C ASP A 362 8.79 11.89 13.59
N ALA A 363 9.89 12.65 13.48
CA ALA A 363 9.99 13.76 12.54
C ALA A 363 10.26 13.32 11.09
N PHE A 364 10.40 12.03 10.80
CA PHE A 364 10.76 11.54 9.45
C PHE A 364 9.82 12.06 8.37
N GLU A 365 8.53 12.12 8.61
CA GLU A 365 7.53 12.65 7.67
C GLU A 365 7.73 14.14 7.31
N ARG A 366 8.43 14.89 8.17
CA ARG A 366 8.69 16.33 8.02
C ARG A 366 10.13 16.65 7.64
N MET A 367 10.99 15.63 7.49
CA MET A 367 12.37 15.85 7.05
C MET A 367 12.40 16.39 5.62
N SER A 368 13.37 17.23 5.33
CA SER A 368 13.66 17.60 3.94
C SER A 368 14.08 16.38 3.13
N LEU A 369 13.81 16.41 1.83
CA LEU A 369 14.15 15.32 0.92
C LEU A 369 15.64 14.96 0.96
N GLY A 370 16.51 15.98 1.06
CA GLY A 370 17.96 15.81 0.98
C GLY A 370 18.52 15.97 -0.43
N THR A 371 19.81 15.80 -0.55
CA THR A 371 20.55 16.03 -1.80
C THR A 371 20.81 14.75 -2.61
N GLY A 372 20.57 13.58 -2.00
CA GLY A 372 20.97 12.29 -2.54
C GLY A 372 22.47 12.03 -2.55
N LYS A 373 23.26 12.88 -1.86
CA LYS A 373 24.72 12.75 -1.70
C LYS A 373 25.13 12.45 -0.26
N GLU A 374 24.16 12.30 0.63
CA GLU A 374 24.38 11.94 2.03
C GLU A 374 25.15 10.61 2.09
N ARG A 375 26.20 10.53 2.93
CA ARG A 375 27.06 9.35 3.01
C ARG A 375 27.69 9.18 4.38
N TYR A 376 27.81 7.95 4.81
CA TYR A 376 28.57 7.57 5.98
C TYR A 376 30.08 7.88 5.78
N PRO A 377 30.84 8.33 6.80
CA PRO A 377 30.40 8.71 8.16
C PRO A 377 30.04 10.20 8.31
N ARG A 378 29.83 10.94 7.21
CA ARG A 378 29.52 12.38 7.26
C ARG A 378 28.05 12.66 7.57
N TYR A 379 27.16 11.77 7.16
CA TYR A 379 25.74 11.84 7.51
C TYR A 379 25.58 11.49 9.00
N ARG A 380 25.08 12.41 9.79
CA ARG A 380 24.99 12.30 11.24
C ARG A 380 23.64 12.86 11.72
N PRO A 381 22.56 12.13 11.48
CA PRO A 381 21.25 12.57 11.97
C PRO A 381 21.27 12.51 13.50
N PHE A 382 20.79 13.56 14.13
CA PHE A 382 20.76 13.71 15.58
C PHE A 382 19.34 14.03 16.04
N VAL A 383 18.70 13.12 16.75
CA VAL A 383 17.38 13.31 17.35
C VAL A 383 17.56 14.17 18.59
N ASP A 384 17.02 15.38 18.55
CA ASP A 384 17.14 16.39 19.60
C ASP A 384 15.99 16.28 20.62
N THR A 385 14.77 15.98 20.10
CA THR A 385 13.56 15.67 20.85
C THR A 385 12.74 14.65 20.06
N LEU A 386 11.64 14.15 20.61
CA LEU A 386 10.71 13.24 19.90
C LEU A 386 10.27 13.79 18.54
N THR A 387 10.14 15.10 18.41
CA THR A 387 9.59 15.74 17.20
C THR A 387 10.61 16.54 16.40
N THR A 388 11.87 16.60 16.82
CA THR A 388 12.93 17.37 16.16
C THR A 388 14.18 16.55 15.93
N VAL A 389 14.75 16.71 14.74
CA VAL A 389 15.99 16.03 14.34
C VAL A 389 16.87 17.00 13.56
N LYS A 390 18.16 17.01 13.85
CA LYS A 390 19.17 17.84 13.17
C LYS A 390 19.97 17.01 12.18
N GLY A 391 20.28 17.58 11.01
CA GLY A 391 21.15 16.95 10.02
C GLY A 391 20.58 15.71 9.34
N ALA A 392 19.28 15.45 9.51
CA ALA A 392 18.55 14.35 8.91
C ALA A 392 17.85 14.77 7.61
N THR A 393 17.76 13.83 6.68
CA THR A 393 17.03 13.98 5.41
C THR A 393 16.43 12.66 5.00
N ILE A 394 15.34 12.65 4.25
CA ILE A 394 14.69 11.41 3.78
C ILE A 394 15.69 10.54 2.99
N LEU A 395 16.36 11.11 1.99
CA LEU A 395 17.36 10.36 1.20
C LEU A 395 18.55 9.91 2.05
N GLY A 396 18.96 10.70 3.05
CA GLY A 396 20.03 10.32 3.96
C GLY A 396 19.68 9.10 4.79
N GLU A 397 18.48 9.07 5.39
CA GLU A 397 17.97 7.94 6.17
C GLU A 397 17.92 6.66 5.34
N LEU A 398 17.39 6.74 4.13
CA LEU A 398 17.23 5.60 3.24
C LEU A 398 18.55 5.05 2.73
N ARG A 399 19.37 5.91 2.12
CA ARG A 399 20.58 5.47 1.40
C ARG A 399 21.73 5.07 2.31
N VAL A 400 21.88 5.76 3.45
CA VAL A 400 22.96 5.45 4.40
C VAL A 400 22.64 4.17 5.18
N SER A 401 21.40 4.02 5.64
CA SER A 401 20.98 2.78 6.30
C SER A 401 21.14 1.57 5.39
N LYS A 402 20.60 1.63 4.16
CA LYS A 402 20.77 0.56 3.17
C LYS A 402 22.24 0.22 2.92
N PHE A 403 23.07 1.22 2.68
CA PHE A 403 24.49 1.03 2.42
C PHE A 403 25.19 0.31 3.58
N LEU A 404 24.97 0.74 4.82
CA LEU A 404 25.60 0.13 5.98
C LEU A 404 25.17 -1.33 6.18
N LEU A 405 23.90 -1.63 5.97
CA LEU A 405 23.41 -3.01 6.05
C LEU A 405 24.03 -3.88 4.96
N GLU A 406 24.02 -3.43 3.71
CA GLU A 406 24.58 -4.19 2.58
C GLU A 406 26.10 -4.38 2.70
N ASP A 407 26.85 -3.32 3.01
CA ASP A 407 28.33 -3.34 3.09
C ASP A 407 28.84 -4.19 4.26
N LEU A 408 28.21 -4.05 5.43
CA LEU A 408 28.70 -4.69 6.66
C LEU A 408 28.17 -6.11 6.86
N THR A 409 26.96 -6.44 6.34
CA THR A 409 26.33 -7.74 6.60
C THR A 409 26.26 -8.65 5.38
N GLY A 410 26.42 -8.10 4.18
CA GLY A 410 26.21 -8.81 2.93
C GLY A 410 24.73 -9.01 2.57
N ALA A 411 23.78 -8.39 3.30
CA ALA A 411 22.37 -8.42 2.99
C ALA A 411 22.09 -7.77 1.62
N ARG A 412 21.03 -8.21 0.95
CA ARG A 412 20.44 -7.50 -0.17
C ARG A 412 19.19 -6.78 0.35
N VAL A 413 19.29 -5.50 0.63
CA VAL A 413 18.22 -4.73 1.26
C VAL A 413 17.25 -4.19 0.21
N THR A 414 16.05 -4.74 0.15
CA THR A 414 14.98 -4.32 -0.76
C THR A 414 13.72 -3.85 -0.04
N SER A 415 13.61 -4.14 1.26
CA SER A 415 12.47 -3.81 2.10
C SER A 415 12.78 -2.64 3.03
N PHE A 416 11.82 -1.78 3.25
CA PHE A 416 11.91 -0.59 4.08
C PHE A 416 10.69 -0.46 5.00
N ARG A 417 10.95 -0.09 6.24
CA ARG A 417 9.95 0.39 7.19
C ARG A 417 10.54 1.59 7.95
N PRO A 418 9.84 2.73 8.04
CA PRO A 418 10.31 3.85 8.84
C PRO A 418 10.06 3.59 10.33
N GLY A 419 10.87 4.18 11.18
CA GLY A 419 10.53 4.28 12.60
C GLY A 419 9.17 4.95 12.79
N ARG A 420 8.39 4.46 13.74
CA ARG A 420 7.06 5.01 14.08
C ARG A 420 6.04 5.01 12.94
N LEU A 421 6.25 4.20 11.89
CA LEU A 421 5.45 4.22 10.67
C LEU A 421 5.25 5.64 10.09
N SER A 422 6.26 6.49 10.24
CA SER A 422 6.26 7.88 9.77
C SER A 422 6.36 7.92 8.24
N TYR A 423 5.39 8.54 7.55
CA TYR A 423 5.18 8.37 6.12
C TYR A 423 5.26 9.70 5.33
N PRO A 424 6.48 10.15 4.93
CA PRO A 424 6.65 11.40 4.17
C PRO A 424 5.98 11.36 2.79
N PHE A 425 5.57 12.54 2.29
CA PHE A 425 5.03 12.66 0.93
C PHE A 425 6.04 12.19 -0.15
N ASP A 426 7.32 12.50 0.06
CA ASP A 426 8.38 12.16 -0.90
C ASP A 426 8.92 10.73 -0.76
N LEU A 427 8.37 9.93 0.16
CA LEU A 427 8.85 8.57 0.39
C LEU A 427 8.81 7.67 -0.85
N PRO A 428 7.73 7.61 -1.66
CA PRO A 428 7.67 6.72 -2.81
C PRO A 428 8.83 6.91 -3.80
N GLN A 429 9.08 8.14 -4.22
CA GLN A 429 10.16 8.44 -5.17
C GLN A 429 11.55 8.32 -4.52
N ALA A 430 11.68 8.59 -3.23
CA ALA A 430 12.93 8.40 -2.50
C ALA A 430 13.29 6.91 -2.37
N LEU A 431 12.32 6.02 -2.15
CA LEU A 431 12.50 4.57 -2.15
C LEU A 431 13.01 4.07 -3.51
N VAL A 432 12.41 4.53 -4.61
CA VAL A 432 12.88 4.20 -5.96
C VAL A 432 14.32 4.67 -6.17
N ALA A 433 14.61 5.94 -5.84
CA ALA A 433 15.94 6.54 -6.01
C ALA A 433 17.04 5.85 -5.20
N THR A 434 16.66 5.15 -4.13
CA THR A 434 17.57 4.41 -3.25
C THR A 434 17.53 2.90 -3.46
N GLY A 435 16.71 2.42 -4.42
CA GLY A 435 16.67 1.03 -4.85
C GLY A 435 15.88 0.08 -3.95
N TYR A 436 14.96 0.59 -3.14
CA TYR A 436 13.95 -0.22 -2.45
C TYR A 436 12.82 -0.62 -3.39
N ARG A 437 12.17 -1.72 -3.08
CA ARG A 437 11.05 -2.28 -3.85
C ARG A 437 9.80 -2.53 -3.01
N HIS A 438 9.98 -2.71 -1.71
CA HIS A 438 8.92 -3.04 -0.76
C HIS A 438 8.93 -2.02 0.37
N SER A 439 7.76 -1.53 0.70
CA SER A 439 7.50 -0.61 1.80
C SER A 439 6.49 -1.26 2.75
N SER A 440 6.68 -1.08 4.05
CA SER A 440 5.70 -1.42 5.08
C SER A 440 5.62 -0.25 6.05
N SER A 441 5.14 0.88 5.54
CA SER A 441 5.27 2.19 6.19
C SER A 441 3.99 2.71 6.81
N ILE A 442 2.87 2.01 6.64
CA ILE A 442 1.56 2.46 7.08
C ILE A 442 0.69 1.28 7.52
N SER A 443 -0.30 1.51 8.38
CA SER A 443 -1.22 0.46 8.82
C SER A 443 -2.37 0.21 7.83
N ALA A 444 -2.86 -1.04 7.79
CA ALA A 444 -3.99 -1.45 6.95
C ALA A 444 -5.27 -0.64 7.24
N ASN A 445 -5.47 -0.27 8.49
CA ASN A 445 -6.61 0.52 8.91
C ASN A 445 -6.60 1.95 8.38
N ILE A 446 -5.42 2.56 8.21
CA ILE A 446 -5.29 3.90 7.63
C ILE A 446 -5.52 3.87 6.12
N VAL A 447 -4.99 2.86 5.44
CA VAL A 447 -5.17 2.72 3.97
C VAL A 447 -6.47 2.01 3.58
N LEU A 448 -7.25 1.56 4.54
CA LEU A 448 -8.58 0.93 4.36
C LEU A 448 -8.56 -0.36 3.51
N THR A 449 -7.42 -1.04 3.45
CA THR A 449 -7.27 -2.29 2.68
C THR A 449 -6.27 -3.24 3.34
N HIS A 450 -6.53 -4.54 3.20
CA HIS A 450 -5.62 -5.62 3.59
C HIS A 450 -4.92 -6.26 2.37
N LEU A 451 -4.84 -5.53 1.26
CA LEU A 451 -4.10 -5.96 0.07
C LEU A 451 -2.92 -5.02 -0.20
N PRO A 452 -1.79 -5.54 -0.67
CA PRO A 452 -0.70 -4.70 -1.14
C PRO A 452 -1.11 -3.90 -2.36
N PHE A 453 -0.53 -2.72 -2.50
CA PHE A 453 -0.81 -1.82 -3.62
C PHE A 453 0.45 -1.05 -4.04
N GLN A 454 0.47 -0.65 -5.31
CA GLN A 454 1.56 0.13 -5.86
C GLN A 454 1.52 1.58 -5.38
N LEU A 455 2.66 2.11 -4.94
CA LEU A 455 2.79 3.51 -4.51
C LEU A 455 2.73 4.48 -5.70
N THR A 456 2.38 5.73 -5.42
CA THR A 456 2.35 6.82 -6.40
C THR A 456 3.32 7.94 -6.02
N ASP A 457 3.76 8.72 -7.00
CA ASP A 457 4.69 9.85 -6.80
C ASP A 457 4.12 10.86 -5.80
N SER A 458 4.93 11.30 -4.85
CA SER A 458 4.56 12.28 -3.81
C SER A 458 3.28 11.94 -3.06
N ARG A 459 2.99 10.65 -2.84
CA ARG A 459 1.70 10.19 -2.29
C ARG A 459 0.52 10.87 -2.99
N GLY A 460 0.68 11.15 -4.27
CA GLY A 460 -0.31 11.75 -5.16
C GLY A 460 -0.97 10.70 -6.05
N ASP A 461 -1.56 11.14 -7.10
CA ASP A 461 -2.40 10.35 -8.00
C ASP A 461 -1.88 10.31 -9.44
N ALA A 462 -0.72 10.91 -9.68
CA ALA A 462 -0.28 11.13 -11.06
C ALA A 462 0.57 9.98 -11.63
N ALA A 463 1.50 9.38 -10.86
CA ALA A 463 2.50 8.48 -11.43
C ALA A 463 2.75 7.26 -10.54
N LEU A 464 2.63 6.07 -11.11
CA LEU A 464 2.90 4.80 -10.42
C LEU A 464 4.40 4.61 -10.22
N LYS A 465 4.80 4.15 -9.05
CA LYS A 465 6.18 3.78 -8.70
C LYS A 465 6.34 2.27 -8.63
N PRO A 466 7.48 1.69 -9.04
CA PRO A 466 7.71 0.24 -8.95
C PRO A 466 8.05 -0.19 -7.50
N VAL A 467 7.28 0.31 -6.54
CA VAL A 467 7.37 -0.02 -5.11
C VAL A 467 5.98 -0.35 -4.62
N PHE A 468 5.86 -1.46 -3.90
CA PHE A 468 4.60 -1.89 -3.30
C PHE A 468 4.60 -1.64 -1.80
N GLU A 469 3.46 -1.16 -1.30
CA GLU A 469 3.18 -1.04 0.14
C GLU A 469 2.56 -2.34 0.65
N PHE A 470 3.03 -2.81 1.81
CA PHE A 470 2.54 -3.96 2.56
C PHE A 470 2.04 -3.46 3.92
N PRO A 471 0.76 -3.09 4.04
CA PRO A 471 0.23 -2.43 5.22
C PRO A 471 0.33 -3.29 6.47
N VAL A 472 0.74 -2.69 7.60
CA VAL A 472 0.78 -3.37 8.90
C VAL A 472 -0.63 -3.65 9.39
N THR A 473 -0.91 -4.89 9.76
CA THR A 473 -2.22 -5.32 10.29
C THR A 473 -2.21 -5.52 11.79
N ILE A 474 -1.18 -6.20 12.30
CA ILE A 474 -1.03 -6.53 13.71
C ILE A 474 0.32 -5.98 14.17
N GLU A 475 0.31 -5.27 15.29
CA GLU A 475 1.50 -4.76 15.94
C GLU A 475 1.50 -5.12 17.44
N ASP A 476 2.61 -5.00 18.14
CA ASP A 476 2.82 -5.56 19.46
C ASP A 476 2.87 -4.55 20.61
N GLU A 477 2.79 -3.24 20.33
CA GLU A 477 2.91 -2.19 21.36
C GLU A 477 1.56 -1.87 22.02
N ALA A 478 0.42 -2.09 21.33
CA ALA A 478 -0.90 -1.81 21.92
C ALA A 478 -1.24 -2.80 23.05
N ALA A 479 -1.93 -2.29 24.08
CA ALA A 479 -2.49 -3.12 25.13
C ALA A 479 -3.77 -3.87 24.67
N PRO A 480 -4.05 -5.07 25.19
CA PRO A 480 -3.21 -5.90 26.06
C PRO A 480 -1.97 -6.47 25.34
N ARG A 481 -1.06 -7.12 26.10
CA ARG A 481 0.17 -7.70 25.53
C ARG A 481 -0.11 -8.61 24.35
N LEU A 482 0.79 -8.65 23.36
CA LEU A 482 0.60 -9.43 22.15
C LEU A 482 0.22 -10.90 22.42
N GLY A 483 0.86 -11.55 23.38
CA GLY A 483 0.54 -12.93 23.76
C GLY A 483 -0.90 -13.12 24.26
N ASP A 484 -1.46 -12.10 24.89
CA ASP A 484 -2.83 -12.12 25.42
C ASP A 484 -3.86 -11.79 24.32
N ARG A 485 -3.42 -11.28 23.17
CA ARG A 485 -4.26 -10.92 22.00
C ARG A 485 -4.31 -12.00 20.92
N PHE A 486 -3.79 -13.19 21.17
CA PHE A 486 -3.69 -14.24 20.15
C PHE A 486 -5.05 -14.54 19.49
N ASP A 487 -6.10 -14.72 20.27
CA ASP A 487 -7.43 -15.05 19.75
C ASP A 487 -8.02 -13.86 18.96
N ALA A 488 -7.85 -12.64 19.46
CA ALA A 488 -8.27 -11.43 18.74
C ALA A 488 -7.53 -11.25 17.41
N ALA A 489 -6.23 -11.50 17.38
CA ALA A 489 -5.42 -11.46 16.17
C ALA A 489 -5.89 -12.52 15.15
N ASN A 490 -6.19 -13.74 15.62
CA ASN A 490 -6.74 -14.78 14.75
C ASN A 490 -8.09 -14.40 14.17
N VAL A 491 -8.99 -13.79 14.91
CA VAL A 491 -10.27 -13.29 14.38
C VAL A 491 -10.05 -12.31 13.23
N VAL A 492 -9.06 -11.40 13.35
CA VAL A 492 -8.71 -10.48 12.27
C VAL A 492 -8.18 -11.25 11.05
N ILE A 493 -7.26 -12.20 11.24
CA ILE A 493 -6.67 -12.98 10.16
C ILE A 493 -7.71 -13.88 9.49
N GLU A 494 -8.63 -14.51 10.24
CA GLU A 494 -9.72 -15.30 9.67
C GLU A 494 -10.65 -14.47 8.77
N LYS A 495 -10.96 -13.23 9.18
CA LYS A 495 -11.72 -12.31 8.32
C LYS A 495 -10.97 -11.98 7.03
N ILE A 496 -9.66 -11.74 7.11
CA ILE A 496 -8.79 -11.50 5.95
C ILE A 496 -8.72 -12.75 5.05
N ALA A 497 -8.59 -13.94 5.64
CA ALA A 497 -8.48 -15.21 4.94
C ALA A 497 -9.70 -15.52 4.07
N ARG A 498 -10.92 -15.17 4.52
CA ARG A 498 -12.16 -15.38 3.73
C ARG A 498 -12.10 -14.77 2.32
N HIS A 499 -11.22 -13.80 2.12
CA HIS A 499 -11.12 -13.04 0.87
C HIS A 499 -9.72 -13.05 0.24
N GLY A 500 -8.82 -13.89 0.76
CA GLY A 500 -7.46 -14.01 0.23
C GLY A 500 -6.62 -12.75 0.43
N GLY A 501 -6.77 -12.07 1.57
CA GLY A 501 -5.99 -10.87 1.88
C GLY A 501 -4.61 -11.18 2.46
N VAL A 502 -3.94 -10.12 2.94
CA VAL A 502 -2.60 -10.16 3.53
C VAL A 502 -2.64 -9.59 4.94
N ALA A 503 -2.06 -10.31 5.89
CA ALA A 503 -1.85 -9.87 7.26
C ALA A 503 -0.35 -9.66 7.51
N THR A 504 0.09 -8.41 7.65
CA THR A 504 1.48 -8.10 8.03
C THR A 504 1.56 -7.96 9.54
N VAL A 505 2.38 -8.80 10.15
CA VAL A 505 2.61 -8.84 11.60
C VAL A 505 3.93 -8.13 11.90
N LEU A 506 3.88 -7.13 12.78
CA LEU A 506 5.01 -6.37 13.27
C LEU A 506 5.27 -6.76 14.73
N ILE A 507 6.47 -7.22 15.02
CA ILE A 507 6.91 -7.58 16.38
C ILE A 507 8.27 -6.92 16.67
N HIS A 508 8.39 -6.24 17.81
CA HIS A 508 9.69 -5.83 18.33
C HIS A 508 10.30 -6.98 19.13
N PRO A 509 11.43 -7.55 18.73
CA PRO A 509 12.06 -8.68 19.45
C PRO A 509 12.79 -8.25 20.73
N ASN A 510 12.26 -7.28 21.44
CA ASN A 510 12.81 -6.75 22.69
C ASN A 510 12.63 -7.69 23.89
N VAL A 511 11.73 -8.67 23.76
CA VAL A 511 11.51 -9.76 24.73
C VAL A 511 11.28 -11.08 23.99
N THR A 512 11.65 -12.19 24.64
CA THR A 512 11.52 -13.56 24.11
C THR A 512 10.45 -14.39 24.84
N ASP A 513 9.56 -13.73 25.58
CA ASP A 513 8.49 -14.37 26.35
C ASP A 513 7.16 -14.44 25.56
N HIS A 514 6.21 -13.57 25.86
CA HIS A 514 4.88 -13.59 25.27
C HIS A 514 4.85 -13.28 23.76
N LYS A 515 5.82 -12.50 23.24
CA LYS A 515 5.87 -12.14 21.82
C LYS A 515 6.37 -13.31 20.99
N LEU A 516 7.45 -13.97 21.41
CA LEU A 516 7.97 -15.15 20.72
C LEU A 516 6.95 -16.30 20.74
N ARG A 517 6.31 -16.56 21.90
CA ARG A 517 5.23 -17.56 21.99
C ARG A 517 4.03 -17.22 21.12
N PHE A 518 3.70 -15.94 20.95
CA PHE A 518 2.64 -15.53 20.02
C PHE A 518 3.01 -15.92 18.59
N GLU A 519 4.23 -15.63 18.14
CA GLU A 519 4.69 -15.96 16.79
C GLU A 519 4.72 -17.46 16.55
N GLU A 520 5.23 -18.26 17.50
CA GLU A 520 5.19 -19.73 17.43
C GLU A 520 3.77 -20.25 17.28
N ARG A 521 2.85 -19.82 18.15
CA ARG A 521 1.44 -20.22 18.10
C ARG A 521 0.78 -19.79 16.77
N LEU A 522 1.10 -18.60 16.27
CA LEU A 522 0.55 -18.09 15.01
C LEU A 522 0.99 -18.96 13.85
N ILE A 523 2.28 -19.27 13.76
CA ILE A 523 2.82 -20.13 12.71
C ILE A 523 2.19 -21.53 12.77
N ASP A 524 2.11 -22.12 13.94
CA ASP A 524 1.57 -23.46 14.15
C ASP A 524 0.07 -23.51 13.81
N HIS A 525 -0.70 -22.48 14.20
CA HIS A 525 -2.15 -22.37 13.94
C HIS A 525 -2.47 -22.24 12.43
N TRP A 526 -1.66 -21.47 11.70
CA TRP A 526 -1.87 -21.19 10.29
C TRP A 526 -1.08 -22.11 9.35
N SER A 527 -0.34 -23.06 9.91
CA SER A 527 0.43 -24.04 9.13
C SER A 527 -0.47 -24.77 8.12
N GLY A 528 -0.01 -24.84 6.87
CA GLY A 528 -0.77 -25.44 5.76
C GLY A 528 -1.83 -24.52 5.12
N ARG A 529 -2.53 -23.70 5.90
CA ARG A 529 -3.59 -22.79 5.41
C ARG A 529 -3.05 -21.48 4.84
N ALA A 530 -2.08 -20.87 5.53
CA ALA A 530 -1.49 -19.61 5.11
C ALA A 530 -0.20 -19.81 4.29
N TRP A 531 0.07 -18.89 3.40
CA TRP A 531 1.44 -18.62 2.98
C TRP A 531 2.09 -17.76 4.06
N MET A 532 3.26 -18.13 4.55
CA MET A 532 3.98 -17.39 5.60
C MET A 532 5.41 -17.13 5.17
N GLY A 533 5.91 -15.92 5.41
CA GLY A 533 7.29 -15.59 5.07
C GLY A 533 7.63 -14.11 5.16
N SER A 534 8.78 -13.75 4.54
CA SER A 534 9.30 -12.40 4.53
C SER A 534 8.54 -11.47 3.58
N ILE A 535 8.61 -10.16 3.84
CA ILE A 535 8.07 -9.13 2.94
C ILE A 535 8.81 -9.17 1.59
N ALA A 536 10.12 -9.43 1.56
CA ALA A 536 10.88 -9.49 0.32
C ALA A 536 10.43 -10.64 -0.58
N ASP A 537 10.24 -11.84 -0.03
CA ASP A 537 9.82 -13.01 -0.81
C ASP A 537 8.39 -12.86 -1.32
N PHE A 538 7.46 -12.44 -0.45
CA PHE A 538 6.08 -12.17 -0.87
C PHE A 538 5.99 -10.98 -1.82
N GLY A 539 6.76 -9.94 -1.59
CA GLY A 539 6.81 -8.75 -2.45
C GLY A 539 7.30 -9.07 -3.85
N ALA A 540 8.27 -9.96 -3.99
CA ALA A 540 8.70 -10.45 -5.30
C ALA A 540 7.59 -11.24 -6.01
N TRP A 541 6.88 -12.11 -5.27
CA TRP A 541 5.72 -12.82 -5.78
C TRP A 541 4.60 -11.88 -6.20
N TRP A 542 4.26 -10.89 -5.33
CA TRP A 542 3.21 -9.92 -5.61
C TRP A 542 3.53 -9.07 -6.83
N ALA A 543 4.78 -8.58 -6.96
CA ALA A 543 5.21 -7.80 -8.11
C ALA A 543 5.13 -8.60 -9.43
N ALA A 544 5.50 -9.89 -9.40
CA ALA A 544 5.38 -10.76 -10.57
C ALA A 544 3.90 -11.04 -10.92
N ARG A 545 3.06 -11.26 -9.90
CA ARG A 545 1.61 -11.41 -10.05
C ARG A 545 0.95 -10.13 -10.60
N ASP A 546 1.36 -8.97 -10.11
CA ASP A 546 0.82 -7.67 -10.56
C ASP A 546 1.24 -7.34 -12.00
N ALA A 547 2.41 -7.81 -12.42
CA ALA A 547 2.91 -7.66 -13.79
C ALA A 547 2.35 -8.70 -14.77
N LEU A 548 1.58 -9.68 -14.31
CA LEU A 548 0.95 -10.69 -15.15
C LEU A 548 -0.11 -10.04 -16.05
N GLU A 549 0.10 -10.11 -17.35
CA GLU A 549 -0.89 -9.69 -18.35
C GLU A 549 -1.77 -10.89 -18.72
N THR A 550 -3.09 -10.71 -18.57
CA THR A 550 -4.08 -11.73 -18.94
C THR A 550 -5.14 -11.12 -19.85
N ASP A 551 -5.53 -11.85 -20.90
CA ASP A 551 -6.58 -11.40 -21.81
C ASP A 551 -7.22 -12.55 -22.57
N VAL A 552 -8.50 -12.40 -22.91
CA VAL A 552 -9.21 -13.37 -23.75
C VAL A 552 -8.90 -13.11 -25.21
N VAL A 553 -8.49 -14.15 -25.90
CA VAL A 553 -8.18 -14.10 -27.34
C VAL A 553 -8.88 -15.25 -28.07
N GLN A 554 -9.10 -15.08 -29.35
CA GLN A 554 -9.59 -16.15 -30.20
C GLN A 554 -8.38 -16.84 -30.87
N GLU A 555 -8.17 -18.11 -30.56
CA GLU A 555 -7.12 -18.94 -31.15
C GLU A 555 -7.74 -20.17 -31.81
N ASN A 556 -7.46 -20.38 -33.10
CA ASN A 556 -8.00 -21.50 -33.88
C ASN A 556 -9.53 -21.65 -33.80
N GLY A 557 -10.26 -20.55 -33.72
CA GLY A 557 -11.71 -20.52 -33.63
C GLY A 557 -12.28 -20.76 -32.22
N GLN A 558 -11.42 -20.97 -31.22
CA GLN A 558 -11.81 -21.15 -29.81
C GLN A 558 -11.35 -19.97 -28.95
N LEU A 559 -12.10 -19.68 -27.90
CA LEU A 559 -11.68 -18.70 -26.91
C LEU A 559 -10.64 -19.30 -25.97
N ALA A 560 -9.57 -18.56 -25.73
CA ALA A 560 -8.55 -18.90 -24.75
C ALA A 560 -8.16 -17.69 -23.91
N LEU A 561 -7.87 -17.89 -22.63
CA LEU A 561 -7.22 -16.88 -21.82
C LEU A 561 -5.72 -16.97 -22.05
N ARG A 562 -5.16 -15.95 -22.68
CA ARG A 562 -3.70 -15.79 -22.80
C ARG A 562 -3.17 -15.13 -21.55
N ALA A 563 -2.12 -15.71 -20.96
CA ALA A 563 -1.36 -15.18 -19.85
C ALA A 563 0.09 -14.94 -20.28
N ALA A 564 0.67 -13.80 -19.94
CA ALA A 564 2.06 -13.46 -20.24
C ALA A 564 2.69 -12.75 -19.04
N SER A 565 3.89 -13.16 -18.63
CA SER A 565 4.61 -12.54 -17.52
C SER A 565 6.01 -12.08 -17.94
N PRO A 566 6.38 -10.81 -17.72
CA PRO A 566 7.74 -10.34 -17.97
C PRO A 566 8.75 -10.87 -16.94
N GLN A 567 8.27 -11.33 -15.79
CA GLN A 567 9.06 -11.87 -14.68
C GLN A 567 8.76 -13.37 -14.50
N ALA A 568 9.68 -14.08 -13.85
CA ALA A 568 9.39 -15.46 -13.44
C ALA A 568 8.23 -15.44 -12.42
N LEU A 569 7.21 -16.26 -12.68
CA LEU A 569 5.99 -16.35 -11.91
C LEU A 569 5.83 -17.78 -11.41
N ARG A 570 5.51 -17.95 -10.14
CA ARG A 570 5.22 -19.26 -9.54
C ARG A 570 4.02 -19.16 -8.61
N ASP A 571 3.28 -20.27 -8.51
CA ASP A 571 2.16 -20.38 -7.56
C ASP A 571 1.07 -19.31 -7.71
N VAL A 572 0.90 -18.70 -8.88
CA VAL A 572 -0.24 -17.83 -9.15
C VAL A 572 -1.38 -18.65 -9.70
N THR A 573 -2.59 -18.38 -9.24
CA THR A 573 -3.79 -19.03 -9.77
C THR A 573 -4.68 -18.04 -10.48
N ILE A 574 -5.32 -18.54 -11.57
CA ILE A 574 -6.42 -17.86 -12.23
C ILE A 574 -7.69 -18.61 -11.91
N GLN A 575 -8.66 -17.91 -11.39
CA GLN A 575 -9.99 -18.45 -11.07
C GLN A 575 -10.94 -18.12 -12.22
N PHE A 576 -11.75 -19.10 -12.60
CA PHE A 576 -12.86 -18.98 -13.55
C PHE A 576 -14.17 -19.19 -12.76
N PRO A 577 -14.73 -18.11 -12.14
CA PRO A 577 -15.78 -18.26 -11.15
C PRO A 577 -17.06 -18.95 -11.63
N LYS A 578 -17.43 -18.80 -12.91
CA LYS A 578 -18.64 -19.44 -13.46
C LYS A 578 -18.52 -20.93 -13.67
N SER A 579 -17.32 -21.43 -13.98
CA SER A 579 -17.07 -22.86 -14.13
C SER A 579 -16.56 -23.51 -12.84
N GLY A 580 -16.17 -22.71 -11.84
CA GLY A 580 -15.49 -23.18 -10.64
C GLY A 580 -14.05 -23.67 -10.87
N ARG A 581 -13.54 -23.55 -12.10
CA ARG A 581 -12.18 -23.98 -12.45
C ARG A 581 -11.15 -23.02 -11.88
N VAL A 582 -10.03 -23.58 -11.41
CA VAL A 582 -8.85 -22.85 -10.95
C VAL A 582 -7.63 -23.40 -11.67
N GLU A 583 -6.87 -22.53 -12.33
CA GLU A 583 -5.66 -22.89 -13.05
C GLU A 583 -4.44 -22.30 -12.35
N ARG A 584 -3.45 -23.15 -12.04
CA ARG A 584 -2.16 -22.71 -11.51
C ARG A 584 -1.21 -22.36 -12.65
N LEU A 585 -0.56 -21.22 -12.53
CA LEU A 585 0.43 -20.73 -13.47
C LEU A 585 1.82 -20.69 -12.83
N ASP A 586 2.75 -21.38 -13.50
CA ASP A 586 4.18 -21.30 -13.27
C ASP A 586 4.84 -20.93 -14.59
N LEU A 587 5.33 -19.70 -14.73
CA LEU A 587 5.91 -19.18 -15.98
C LEU A 587 7.35 -18.74 -15.75
N PRO A 588 8.28 -19.03 -16.68
CA PRO A 588 9.59 -18.38 -16.68
C PRO A 588 9.46 -16.90 -17.03
N ALA A 589 10.51 -16.12 -16.81
CA ALA A 589 10.56 -14.72 -17.26
C ALA A 589 10.35 -14.64 -18.79
N GLY A 590 9.44 -13.78 -19.26
CA GLY A 590 9.00 -13.70 -20.65
C GLY A 590 8.09 -14.85 -21.10
N GLY A 591 7.68 -15.72 -20.17
CA GLY A 591 6.84 -16.88 -20.44
C GLY A 591 5.39 -16.51 -20.80
N ARG A 592 4.74 -17.41 -21.54
CA ARG A 592 3.35 -17.30 -21.99
C ARG A 592 2.62 -18.62 -21.80
N ALA A 593 1.33 -18.53 -21.54
CA ALA A 593 0.42 -19.67 -21.52
C ALA A 593 -0.90 -19.30 -22.22
N ALA A 594 -1.58 -20.29 -22.77
CA ALA A 594 -2.94 -20.18 -23.27
C ALA A 594 -3.81 -21.23 -22.56
N ILE A 595 -4.90 -20.78 -21.96
CA ILE A 595 -5.83 -21.59 -21.17
C ILE A 595 -7.16 -21.61 -21.96
N PRO A 596 -7.58 -22.75 -22.52
CA PRO A 596 -8.85 -22.85 -23.24
C PRO A 596 -10.03 -22.48 -22.32
N LEU A 597 -11.01 -21.74 -22.86
CA LEU A 597 -12.21 -21.29 -22.15
C LEU A 597 -13.46 -22.07 -22.53
N GLY A 598 -13.33 -23.00 -23.45
CA GLY A 598 -14.41 -23.84 -23.96
C GLY A 598 -14.76 -24.99 -23.10
#